data_3c8be575516017b3a7c9ce935af91f0b
#
_entry.id   3c8be575516017b3a7c9ce935af91f0b
#
_cell.length_a   1.000
_cell.length_b   1.000
_cell.length_c   1.000
_cell.angle_alpha   90.00
_cell.angle_beta   90.00
_cell.angle_gamma   90.00
#
_symmetry.space_group_name_H-M   'P 1'
#
loop_
_entity.id
_entity.type
_entity.pdbx_description
1 polymer ?
#
loop_
_entity_poly.entity_id
_entity_poly.type
_entity_poly.pdbx_seq_one_letter_code
_entity_poly.pdbx_strand_id
1 'polypeptide(L)' 'MQRKTDIVRQLVASEQYKNALRIAKEFRLGISKEDSESMKRGYECIVHPDFYKQLGFDPSLTAKKGIETLVRLYGTR' A
#
# COMPACT_ATOMS: atom_id res chain seq x y z
N MET A 1 1.34 -19.84 13.85
CA MET A 1 2.15 -18.67 13.46
C MET A 1 1.48 -17.92 12.30
N GLN A 2 1.27 -16.64 12.45
CA GLN A 2 0.64 -15.85 11.39
C GLN A 2 1.65 -15.50 10.32
N ARG A 3 1.21 -15.60 9.08
CA ARG A 3 2.03 -15.16 7.95
C ARG A 3 1.88 -13.66 7.78
N LYS A 4 2.88 -13.03 7.16
CA LYS A 4 2.80 -11.59 6.90
C LYS A 4 1.56 -11.25 6.07
N THR A 5 1.17 -12.12 5.15
CA THR A 5 -0.02 -11.93 4.34
C THR A 5 -1.27 -11.85 5.22
N ASP A 6 -1.35 -12.71 6.23
CA ASP A 6 -2.49 -12.69 7.14
C ASP A 6 -2.53 -11.41 7.96
N ILE A 7 -1.36 -10.94 8.38
CA ILE A 7 -1.26 -9.68 9.10
C ILE A 7 -1.76 -8.52 8.23
N VAL A 8 -1.34 -8.49 6.97
CA VAL A 8 -1.78 -7.46 6.04
C VAL A 8 -3.29 -7.50 5.85
N ARG A 9 -3.87 -8.69 5.71
CA ARG A 9 -5.32 -8.84 5.57
C ARG A 9 -6.06 -8.31 6.79
N GLN A 10 -5.54 -8.59 7.99
CA GLN A 10 -6.14 -8.08 9.21
C GLN A 10 -6.07 -6.56 9.27
N LEU A 11 -4.94 -5.98 8.86
CA LEU A 11 -4.78 -4.54 8.85
C LEU A 11 -5.72 -3.88 7.84
N VAL A 12 -5.90 -4.49 6.68
CA VAL A 12 -6.84 -3.99 5.69
C VAL A 12 -8.27 -4.05 6.22
N ALA A 13 -8.63 -5.14 6.87
CA ALA A 13 -9.96 -5.28 7.46
C ALA A 13 -10.22 -4.25 8.53
N SER A 14 -9.18 -3.82 9.23
CA SER A 14 -9.27 -2.79 10.26
C SER A 14 -9.05 -1.39 9.72
N GLU A 15 -8.94 -1.24 8.41
CA GLU A 15 -8.70 0.03 7.72
C GLU A 15 -7.38 0.71 8.13
N GLN A 16 -6.42 -0.08 8.57
CA GLN A 16 -5.08 0.42 8.89
C GLN A 16 -4.19 0.33 7.66
N TYR A 17 -4.54 1.10 6.65
CA TYR A 17 -3.91 0.99 5.33
C TYR A 17 -2.44 1.37 5.34
N LYS A 18 -2.07 2.37 6.13
CA LYS A 18 -0.67 2.78 6.23
C LYS A 18 0.21 1.63 6.71
N ASN A 19 -0.22 0.96 7.78
CA ASN A 19 0.54 -0.17 8.33
C ASN A 19 0.53 -1.35 7.38
N ALA A 20 -0.60 -1.60 6.73
CA ALA A 20 -0.70 -2.67 5.75
C ALA A 20 0.24 -2.44 4.57
N LEU A 21 0.28 -1.21 4.06
CA LEU A 21 1.17 -0.86 2.95
C LEU A 21 2.63 -0.99 3.34
N ARG A 22 2.97 -0.64 4.58
CA ARG A 22 4.34 -0.74 5.05
C ARG A 22 4.87 -2.18 4.95
N ILE A 23 4.01 -3.13 5.21
CA ILE A 23 4.38 -4.55 5.12
C ILE A 23 4.27 -5.04 3.69
N ALA A 24 3.17 -4.74 3.03
CA ALA A 24 2.88 -5.27 1.70
C ALA A 24 3.83 -4.76 0.62
N LYS A 25 4.37 -3.56 0.78
CA LYS A 25 5.27 -2.99 -0.22
C LYS A 25 6.55 -3.80 -0.39
N GLU A 26 6.87 -4.65 0.59
CA GLU A 26 8.05 -5.49 0.52
C GLU A 26 7.77 -6.87 -0.08
N PHE A 27 6.52 -7.19 -0.31
CA PHE A 27 6.16 -8.47 -0.91
C PHE A 27 6.53 -8.48 -2.39
N ARG A 28 7.07 -9.62 -2.84
CA ARG A 28 7.48 -9.75 -4.25
C ARG A 28 6.83 -10.93 -4.95
N LEU A 29 6.54 -12.00 -4.21
CA LEU A 29 5.96 -13.19 -4.80
C LEU A 29 4.46 -13.00 -5.03
N GLY A 30 4.03 -13.34 -6.23
CA GLY A 30 2.62 -13.27 -6.58
C GLY A 30 2.09 -11.85 -6.84
N ILE A 31 2.98 -10.87 -6.90
CA ILE A 31 2.60 -9.47 -7.10
C ILE A 31 3.33 -8.93 -8.32
N SER A 32 2.61 -8.27 -9.22
CA SER A 32 3.23 -7.67 -10.38
C SER A 32 4.10 -6.48 -9.94
N LYS A 33 5.06 -6.14 -10.79
CA LYS A 33 5.93 -5.01 -10.52
C LYS A 33 5.13 -3.71 -10.41
N GLU A 34 4.12 -3.55 -11.25
CA GLU A 34 3.28 -2.36 -11.22
C GLU A 34 2.53 -2.23 -9.90
N ASP A 35 1.95 -3.33 -9.43
CA ASP A 35 1.23 -3.33 -8.17
C ASP A 35 2.15 -3.05 -7.00
N SER A 36 3.35 -3.65 -7.01
CA SER A 36 4.34 -3.42 -5.97
C SER A 36 4.75 -1.95 -5.92
N GLU A 37 4.99 -1.34 -7.07
CA GLU A 37 5.36 0.06 -7.15
C GLU A 37 4.22 0.98 -6.70
N SER A 38 2.99 0.64 -7.06
CA SER A 38 1.82 1.43 -6.65
C SER A 38 1.71 1.45 -5.13
N MET A 39 1.86 0.30 -4.50
CA MET A 39 1.80 0.22 -3.03
C MET A 39 2.95 0.98 -2.38
N LYS A 40 4.15 0.85 -2.93
CA LYS A 40 5.31 1.56 -2.40
C LYS A 40 5.14 3.06 -2.49
N ARG A 41 4.71 3.56 -3.64
CA ARG A 41 4.47 5.00 -3.81
C ARG A 41 3.34 5.49 -2.93
N GLY A 42 2.28 4.69 -2.82
CA GLY A 42 1.17 5.04 -1.94
C GLY A 42 1.63 5.21 -0.50
N TYR A 43 2.44 4.29 -0.03
CA TYR A 43 2.97 4.37 1.31
C TYR A 43 3.85 5.62 1.49
N GLU A 44 4.74 5.87 0.54
CA GLU A 44 5.63 7.03 0.62
C GLU A 44 4.86 8.34 0.59
N CYS A 45 3.80 8.41 -0.20
CA CYS A 45 2.95 9.60 -0.24
C CYS A 45 2.23 9.85 1.08
N ILE A 46 1.92 8.79 1.83
CA ILE A 46 1.32 8.94 3.15
C ILE A 46 2.36 9.45 4.15
N VAL A 47 3.59 8.94 4.07
CA VAL A 47 4.65 9.28 5.03
C VAL A 47 5.33 10.60 4.68
N HIS A 48 5.53 10.86 3.39
CA HIS A 48 6.24 12.04 2.91
C HIS A 48 5.43 12.80 1.86
N PRO A 49 4.24 13.30 2.21
CA PRO A 49 3.39 13.95 1.22
C PRO A 49 4.01 15.21 0.62
N ASP A 50 4.73 15.99 1.42
CA ASP A 50 5.32 17.24 0.94
C ASP A 50 6.38 17.00 -0.12
N PHE A 51 7.18 15.96 0.06
CA PHE A 51 8.22 15.59 -0.90
C PHE A 51 7.61 15.29 -2.27
N TYR A 52 6.56 14.47 -2.28
CA TYR A 52 5.93 14.10 -3.54
C TYR A 52 5.15 15.25 -4.17
N LYS A 53 4.60 16.12 -3.34
CA LYS A 53 3.92 17.31 -3.83
C LYS A 53 4.90 18.22 -4.57
N GLN A 54 6.12 18.37 -4.05
CA GLN A 54 7.16 19.15 -4.70
C GLN A 54 7.57 18.57 -6.05
N LEU A 55 7.49 17.24 -6.19
CA LEU A 55 7.82 16.57 -7.44
C LEU A 55 6.69 16.65 -8.48
N GLY A 56 5.57 17.26 -8.13
CA GLY A 56 4.44 17.38 -9.05
C GLY A 56 3.41 16.27 -8.94
N PHE A 57 3.55 15.38 -7.96
CA PHE A 57 2.57 14.34 -7.71
C PHE A 57 1.44 14.86 -6.83
N ASP A 58 0.28 14.23 -6.95
CA ASP A 58 -0.81 14.43 -6.02
C ASP A 58 -0.71 13.34 -4.95
N PRO A 59 -0.23 13.66 -3.73
CA PRO A 59 -0.05 12.63 -2.71
C PRO A 59 -1.34 11.92 -2.34
N SER A 60 -2.46 12.64 -2.29
CA SER A 60 -3.75 12.04 -1.94
C SER A 60 -4.17 11.02 -2.98
N LEU A 61 -4.07 11.38 -4.25
CA LEU A 61 -4.46 10.48 -5.34
C LEU A 61 -3.53 9.27 -5.42
N THR A 62 -2.23 9.50 -5.28
CA THR A 62 -1.24 8.41 -5.35
C THR A 62 -1.43 7.45 -4.18
N ALA A 63 -1.66 7.98 -2.98
CA ALA A 63 -1.94 7.17 -1.80
C ALA A 63 -3.21 6.35 -2.00
N LYS A 64 -4.25 6.96 -2.56
CA LYS A 64 -5.50 6.27 -2.83
C LYS A 64 -5.30 5.11 -3.79
N LYS A 65 -4.52 5.31 -4.85
CA LYS A 65 -4.22 4.23 -5.79
C LYS A 65 -3.48 3.08 -5.13
N GLY A 66 -2.53 3.40 -4.25
CA GLY A 66 -1.82 2.37 -3.51
C GLY A 66 -2.74 1.57 -2.61
N ILE A 67 -3.66 2.26 -1.94
CA ILE A 67 -4.64 1.62 -1.07
C ILE A 67 -5.60 0.75 -1.89
N GLU A 68 -6.04 1.24 -3.05
CA GLU A 68 -6.90 0.46 -3.92
C GLU A 68 -6.22 -0.84 -4.38
N THR A 69 -4.94 -0.75 -4.73
CA THR A 69 -4.16 -1.92 -5.10
C THR A 69 -4.06 -2.90 -3.93
N LEU A 70 -3.79 -2.37 -2.75
CA LEU A 70 -3.71 -3.18 -1.53
C LEU A 70 -5.01 -3.92 -1.26
N VAL A 71 -6.14 -3.22 -1.34
CA VAL A 71 -7.46 -3.81 -1.09
C VAL A 71 -7.78 -4.87 -2.15
N ARG A 72 -7.41 -4.61 -3.41
CA ARG A 72 -7.64 -5.57 -4.48
C ARG A 72 -6.88 -6.87 -4.25
N LEU A 73 -5.64 -6.76 -3.76
CA LEU A 73 -4.79 -7.93 -3.55
C LEU A 73 -5.07 -8.66 -2.23
N TYR A 74 -5.36 -7.92 -1.19
CA TYR A 74 -5.45 -8.49 0.16
C TYR A 74 -6.79 -8.22 0.86
N GLY A 75 -7.67 -7.49 0.23
CA GLY A 75 -8.98 -7.27 0.78
C GLY A 75 -9.76 -8.56 0.81
N THR A 76 -10.59 -8.73 1.83
CA THR A 76 -11.40 -9.92 1.94
C THR A 76 -12.54 -9.85 0.98
N ARG A 77 -12.65 -10.86 0.36
CA ARG A 77 -13.68 -11.20 -0.46
C ARG A 77 -13.70 -10.82 -1.57
#